data_79f563fcac1f937a889f910d69688619
#
_entry.id   79f563fcac1f937a889f910d69688619
#
_cell.length_a   1.000
_cell.length_b   1.000
_cell.length_c   1.000
_cell.angle_alpha   90.00
_cell.angle_beta   90.00
_cell.angle_gamma   90.00
#
_symmetry.space_group_name_H-M   'P 1'
#
loop_
_entity.id
_entity.type
_entity.pdbx_description
1 polymer ?
#
loop_
_entity_poly.entity_id
_entity_poly.type
_entity_poly.pdbx_seq_one_letter_code
_entity_poly.pdbx_strand_id
1 'polypeptide(L)'
;MAKLTAYSGAWTRREAAHLLRRASFGASNEQLNQAVKDGLDKTLTKLFTPLPKKDPPVNSADGSKWVPDEGQVWTKTVVISDRNDPSTSTGYDVTKGSGFYNGITKTWWVRNMIHDPVSIHEKLTVFWSNHFATEMSAVQNGIFSFNLLAYLRANAFGNFKDMTRRVSLDAAMLRYLNGNTNTKKSPNENYGRELQELFTIGKGPEISQGDYTTYTEQDVQAAAKVLTGWRDFGTRDLVFTTGDRDLRDNEPKTPPMFADNPNTVFVANNHDTTDKQFSQRYQNKVIKGRTGVNGGKDELYEMIDMIFEQNATAHYIVGKLYRWFVNSYV
;
A
#
# COMPACT_ATOMS: atom_id res chain seq x y z
N MET A 1 1.91 -32.79 4.62
CA MET A 1 2.74 -31.71 4.07
C MET A 1 4.19 -32.15 4.11
N ALA A 2 4.93 -31.98 3.01
CA ALA A 2 6.38 -32.23 3.03
C ALA A 2 7.05 -31.24 4.01
N LYS A 3 7.89 -31.75 4.89
CA LYS A 3 8.62 -30.93 5.86
C LYS A 3 9.77 -30.24 5.11
N LEU A 4 9.80 -28.89 5.14
CA LEU A 4 10.95 -28.16 4.61
C LEU A 4 12.18 -28.45 5.49
N THR A 5 13.23 -28.98 4.87
CA THR A 5 14.51 -29.19 5.54
C THR A 5 15.49 -28.10 5.15
N ALA A 6 16.34 -27.67 6.09
CA ALA A 6 17.39 -26.72 5.80
C ALA A 6 18.37 -27.30 4.76
N TYR A 7 18.89 -26.45 3.89
CA TYR A 7 19.93 -26.86 2.94
C TYR A 7 21.21 -27.22 3.69
N SER A 8 21.73 -28.40 3.40
CA SER A 8 22.96 -28.94 4.00
C SER A 8 24.03 -29.37 2.96
N GLY A 9 23.81 -29.01 1.69
CA GLY A 9 24.75 -29.30 0.63
C GLY A 9 25.95 -28.34 0.58
N ALA A 10 26.88 -28.60 -0.37
CA ALA A 10 28.04 -27.74 -0.56
C ALA A 10 27.63 -26.31 -0.96
N TRP A 11 28.27 -25.32 -0.33
CA TRP A 11 28.03 -23.91 -0.67
C TRP A 11 29.08 -23.43 -1.67
N THR A 12 28.72 -23.43 -2.93
CA THR A 12 29.61 -23.03 -4.03
C THR A 12 29.07 -21.78 -4.74
N ARG A 13 29.78 -21.28 -5.74
CA ARG A 13 29.34 -20.18 -6.58
C ARG A 13 28.00 -20.45 -7.25
N ARG A 14 27.70 -21.70 -7.59
CA ARG A 14 26.43 -22.08 -8.21
C ARG A 14 25.25 -21.88 -7.28
N GLU A 15 25.39 -22.36 -6.03
CA GLU A 15 24.35 -22.23 -5.01
C GLU A 15 24.17 -20.77 -4.59
N ALA A 16 25.28 -20.04 -4.40
CA ALA A 16 25.24 -18.60 -4.14
C ALA A 16 24.52 -17.84 -5.26
N ALA A 17 24.84 -18.13 -6.52
CA ALA A 17 24.18 -17.50 -7.67
C ALA A 17 22.69 -17.87 -7.75
N HIS A 18 22.33 -19.12 -7.42
CA HIS A 18 20.94 -19.54 -7.36
C HIS A 18 20.19 -18.75 -6.28
N LEU A 19 20.68 -18.70 -5.06
CA LEU A 19 20.04 -17.98 -3.97
C LEU A 19 19.88 -16.50 -4.28
N LEU A 20 20.96 -15.82 -4.72
CA LEU A 20 20.91 -14.38 -4.98
C LEU A 20 19.97 -14.03 -6.14
N ARG A 21 19.90 -14.83 -7.19
CA ARG A 21 18.90 -14.63 -8.28
C ARG A 21 17.46 -14.79 -7.80
N ARG A 22 17.21 -15.69 -6.85
CA ARG A 22 15.86 -15.86 -6.28
C ARG A 22 15.50 -14.75 -5.29
N ALA A 23 16.45 -14.31 -4.49
CA ALA A 23 16.23 -13.39 -3.39
C ALA A 23 16.40 -11.89 -3.77
N SER A 24 17.06 -11.58 -4.91
CA SER A 24 17.30 -10.21 -5.36
C SER A 24 17.04 -10.06 -6.86
N PHE A 25 17.38 -8.91 -7.44
CA PHE A 25 17.30 -8.65 -8.88
C PHE A 25 18.55 -9.08 -9.65
N GLY A 26 19.42 -9.83 -9.03
CA GLY A 26 20.66 -10.32 -9.56
C GLY A 26 21.82 -10.03 -8.61
N ALA A 27 23.02 -10.42 -9.00
CA ALA A 27 24.23 -10.15 -8.23
C ALA A 27 25.41 -9.93 -9.18
N SER A 28 26.26 -8.93 -8.87
CA SER A 28 27.52 -8.75 -9.57
C SER A 28 28.49 -9.90 -9.30
N ASN A 29 29.54 -10.00 -10.11
CA ASN A 29 30.60 -10.98 -9.84
C ASN A 29 31.25 -10.80 -8.46
N GLU A 30 31.40 -9.55 -8.01
CA GLU A 30 31.95 -9.23 -6.69
C GLU A 30 31.01 -9.70 -5.59
N GLN A 31 29.71 -9.43 -5.71
CA GLN A 31 28.68 -9.88 -4.76
C GLN A 31 28.63 -11.42 -4.69
N LEU A 32 28.74 -12.11 -5.82
CA LEU A 32 28.79 -13.57 -5.86
C LEU A 32 30.04 -14.12 -5.17
N ASN A 33 31.23 -13.55 -5.47
CA ASN A 33 32.48 -13.97 -4.82
C ASN A 33 32.44 -13.71 -3.33
N GLN A 34 31.86 -12.58 -2.91
CA GLN A 34 31.69 -12.27 -1.49
C GLN A 34 30.72 -13.24 -0.81
N ALA A 35 29.62 -13.62 -1.44
CA ALA A 35 28.66 -14.59 -0.89
C ALA A 35 29.29 -15.98 -0.71
N VAL A 36 30.12 -16.40 -1.66
CA VAL A 36 30.87 -17.66 -1.53
C VAL A 36 31.85 -17.62 -0.33
N LYS A 37 32.59 -16.51 -0.20
CA LYS A 37 33.51 -16.28 0.92
C LYS A 37 32.81 -16.18 2.27
N ASP A 38 31.66 -15.57 2.33
CA ASP A 38 30.86 -15.39 3.55
C ASP A 38 30.22 -16.70 4.03
N GLY A 39 29.97 -17.64 3.14
CA GLY A 39 29.20 -18.84 3.45
C GLY A 39 27.68 -18.59 3.44
N LEU A 40 26.91 -19.67 3.58
CA LEU A 40 25.44 -19.62 3.50
C LEU A 40 24.83 -18.75 4.61
N ASP A 41 25.18 -19.00 5.88
CA ASP A 41 24.54 -18.36 7.03
C ASP A 41 24.74 -16.84 7.04
N LYS A 42 25.97 -16.39 6.76
CA LYS A 42 26.26 -14.95 6.70
C LYS A 42 25.59 -14.29 5.48
N THR A 43 25.49 -15.02 4.36
CA THR A 43 24.75 -14.54 3.18
C THR A 43 23.25 -14.40 3.49
N LEU A 44 22.64 -15.36 4.18
CA LEU A 44 21.26 -15.29 4.63
C LEU A 44 21.05 -14.12 5.60
N THR A 45 21.94 -13.93 6.57
CA THR A 45 21.89 -12.78 7.49
C THR A 45 21.86 -11.46 6.73
N LYS A 46 22.72 -11.27 5.74
CA LYS A 46 22.73 -10.07 4.89
C LYS A 46 21.43 -9.92 4.11
N LEU A 47 20.93 -11.00 3.50
CA LEU A 47 19.68 -10.97 2.73
C LEU A 47 18.48 -10.53 3.57
N PHE A 48 18.39 -11.00 4.80
CA PHE A 48 17.26 -10.69 5.70
C PHE A 48 17.48 -9.47 6.61
N THR A 49 18.58 -8.76 6.46
CA THR A 49 18.80 -7.49 7.16
C THR A 49 18.01 -6.37 6.46
N PRO A 50 17.07 -5.72 7.14
CA PRO A 50 16.35 -4.59 6.56
C PRO A 50 17.30 -3.46 6.14
N LEU A 51 17.07 -2.90 4.97
CA LEU A 51 17.84 -1.75 4.49
C LEU A 51 17.30 -0.45 5.12
N PRO A 52 18.14 0.57 5.28
CA PRO A 52 17.73 1.84 5.85
C PRO A 52 16.69 2.53 4.95
N LYS A 53 15.96 3.47 5.56
CA LYS A 53 15.07 4.37 4.83
C LYS A 53 15.88 5.13 3.79
N LYS A 54 15.36 5.21 2.58
CA LYS A 54 15.95 6.02 1.50
C LYS A 54 15.40 7.43 1.53
N ASP A 55 16.25 8.37 1.18
CA ASP A 55 15.82 9.74 0.93
C ASP A 55 14.81 9.76 -0.23
N PRO A 56 13.81 10.63 -0.18
CA PRO A 56 12.89 10.82 -1.28
C PRO A 56 13.64 11.20 -2.57
N PRO A 57 13.07 10.88 -3.74
CA PRO A 57 13.66 11.28 -5.00
C PRO A 57 13.72 12.81 -5.10
N VAL A 58 14.80 13.31 -5.67
CA VAL A 58 14.96 14.69 -6.06
C VAL A 58 14.60 14.88 -7.53
N ASN A 59 14.20 16.07 -7.90
CA ASN A 59 13.99 16.41 -9.30
C ASN A 59 15.33 16.40 -10.03
N SER A 60 15.38 15.81 -11.22
CA SER A 60 16.56 15.75 -12.09
C SER A 60 16.39 16.52 -13.40
N ALA A 61 15.33 17.30 -13.52
CA ALA A 61 15.05 18.12 -14.70
C ALA A 61 14.93 19.60 -14.32
N ASP A 62 15.14 20.46 -15.28
CA ASP A 62 14.92 21.89 -15.11
C ASP A 62 13.50 22.19 -14.63
N GLY A 63 13.39 23.14 -13.69
CA GLY A 63 12.13 23.54 -13.11
C GLY A 63 11.15 24.04 -14.19
N SER A 64 9.92 23.59 -14.07
CA SER A 64 8.80 24.18 -14.77
C SER A 64 7.80 24.66 -13.73
N LYS A 65 6.81 25.45 -14.11
CA LYS A 65 5.77 25.88 -13.15
C LYS A 65 5.01 24.74 -12.46
N TRP A 66 5.25 23.49 -12.87
CA TRP A 66 4.60 22.28 -12.37
C TRP A 66 5.55 21.34 -11.64
N VAL A 67 6.85 21.62 -11.64
CA VAL A 67 7.91 20.73 -11.15
C VAL A 67 8.88 21.55 -10.34
N PRO A 68 9.35 21.11 -9.15
CA PRO A 68 10.38 21.80 -8.38
C PRO A 68 11.66 21.97 -9.19
N ASP A 69 12.47 22.96 -8.81
CA ASP A 69 13.79 23.15 -9.37
C ASP A 69 14.65 21.89 -9.22
N GLU A 70 15.64 21.74 -10.10
CA GLU A 70 16.57 20.62 -10.04
C GLU A 70 17.21 20.49 -8.65
N GLY A 71 17.32 19.27 -8.16
CA GLY A 71 17.87 18.97 -6.83
C GLY A 71 16.89 19.13 -5.66
N GLN A 72 15.67 19.65 -5.87
CA GLN A 72 14.68 19.79 -4.81
C GLN A 72 13.89 18.51 -4.59
N VAL A 73 13.54 18.25 -3.31
CA VAL A 73 12.68 17.13 -2.91
C VAL A 73 11.22 17.49 -3.16
N TRP A 74 10.63 16.96 -4.21
CA TRP A 74 9.27 17.28 -4.63
C TRP A 74 8.17 16.70 -3.72
N THR A 75 8.44 15.64 -2.97
CA THR A 75 7.46 15.00 -2.09
C THR A 75 7.03 15.83 -0.89
N LYS A 76 7.78 16.90 -0.60
CA LYS A 76 7.47 17.87 0.47
C LYS A 76 6.77 19.12 -0.06
N THR A 77 6.60 19.24 -1.35
CA THR A 77 6.07 20.46 -1.96
C THR A 77 4.54 20.40 -1.90
N VAL A 78 3.97 21.29 -1.14
CA VAL A 78 2.52 21.50 -1.07
C VAL A 78 2.15 22.49 -2.17
N VAL A 79 1.19 22.13 -3.01
CA VAL A 79 0.64 23.08 -3.97
C VAL A 79 -0.35 23.97 -3.23
N ILE A 80 -0.07 25.23 -3.22
CA ILE A 80 -1.03 26.26 -2.81
C ILE A 80 -1.54 26.88 -4.10
N SER A 81 -2.79 26.59 -4.47
CA SER A 81 -3.47 27.34 -5.52
C SER A 81 -4.67 28.04 -4.91
N ASP A 82 -4.72 29.36 -5.03
CA ASP A 82 -5.96 30.07 -4.86
C ASP A 82 -6.82 29.83 -6.12
N ARG A 83 -7.99 29.26 -5.96
CA ARG A 83 -8.93 29.04 -7.08
C ARG A 83 -9.38 30.35 -7.72
N ASN A 84 -9.35 31.43 -6.96
CA ASN A 84 -9.81 32.75 -7.39
C ASN A 84 -8.70 33.63 -7.95
N ASP A 85 -7.43 33.29 -7.65
CA ASP A 85 -6.26 33.98 -8.18
C ASP A 85 -5.12 33.01 -8.49
N PRO A 86 -5.10 32.46 -9.72
CA PRO A 86 -4.02 31.58 -10.15
C PRO A 86 -2.62 32.20 -10.14
N SER A 87 -2.54 33.55 -10.07
CA SER A 87 -1.24 34.25 -10.03
C SER A 87 -0.57 34.18 -8.66
N THR A 88 -1.34 33.89 -7.60
CA THR A 88 -0.83 33.68 -6.24
C THR A 88 -0.43 32.23 -5.95
N SER A 89 -0.50 31.36 -6.93
CA SER A 89 -0.16 29.93 -6.81
C SER A 89 1.34 29.79 -6.49
N THR A 90 1.65 29.51 -5.25
CA THR A 90 3.00 29.15 -4.83
C THR A 90 3.07 27.66 -4.63
N GLY A 91 3.71 26.92 -5.54
CA GLY A 91 3.86 25.48 -5.45
C GLY A 91 3.57 24.75 -6.77
N TYR A 92 3.65 23.42 -6.72
CA TYR A 92 3.58 22.57 -7.91
C TYR A 92 2.31 21.76 -7.93
N ASP A 93 1.57 21.79 -9.03
CA ASP A 93 0.38 20.96 -9.21
C ASP A 93 0.77 19.51 -9.51
N VAL A 94 0.90 18.71 -8.47
CA VAL A 94 1.28 17.29 -8.58
C VAL A 94 0.25 16.46 -9.36
N THR A 95 -0.96 16.96 -9.56
CA THR A 95 -1.95 16.25 -10.40
C THR A 95 -1.67 16.50 -11.88
N LYS A 96 -1.31 17.71 -12.27
CA LYS A 96 -0.91 18.06 -13.64
C LYS A 96 0.45 17.43 -14.00
N GLY A 97 1.37 17.36 -13.03
CA GLY A 97 2.66 16.71 -13.18
C GLY A 97 2.68 15.22 -12.91
N SER A 98 1.52 14.55 -12.71
CA SER A 98 1.47 13.17 -12.21
C SER A 98 2.30 12.18 -13.04
N GLY A 99 2.28 12.27 -14.36
CA GLY A 99 3.10 11.42 -15.23
C GLY A 99 4.60 11.58 -15.00
N PHE A 100 5.04 12.83 -14.83
CA PHE A 100 6.44 13.15 -14.53
C PHE A 100 6.85 12.65 -13.14
N TYR A 101 6.06 12.91 -12.12
CA TYR A 101 6.33 12.43 -10.75
C TYR A 101 6.32 10.91 -10.64
N ASN A 102 5.43 10.24 -11.34
CA ASN A 102 5.43 8.78 -11.45
C ASN A 102 6.71 8.27 -12.14
N GLY A 103 7.20 8.99 -13.17
CA GLY A 103 8.47 8.70 -13.83
C GLY A 103 9.66 8.79 -12.87
N ILE A 104 9.77 9.88 -12.11
CA ILE A 104 10.81 10.06 -11.09
C ILE A 104 10.75 8.96 -10.04
N THR A 105 9.56 8.64 -9.53
CA THR A 105 9.35 7.58 -8.53
C THR A 105 9.83 6.22 -9.06
N LYS A 106 9.47 5.87 -10.29
CA LYS A 106 9.92 4.63 -10.94
C LYS A 106 11.44 4.59 -11.11
N THR A 107 12.03 5.68 -11.59
CA THR A 107 13.48 5.79 -11.76
C THR A 107 14.21 5.67 -10.42
N TRP A 108 13.75 6.36 -9.39
CA TRP A 108 14.28 6.25 -8.04
C TRP A 108 14.22 4.82 -7.51
N TRP A 109 13.11 4.13 -7.71
CA TRP A 109 12.95 2.76 -7.25
C TRP A 109 13.84 1.76 -8.00
N VAL A 110 13.88 1.86 -9.34
CA VAL A 110 14.78 1.03 -10.15
C VAL A 110 16.25 1.27 -9.78
N ARG A 111 16.62 2.52 -9.51
CA ARG A 111 17.96 2.85 -9.03
C ARG A 111 18.30 2.18 -7.70
N ASN A 112 17.36 2.13 -6.75
CA ASN A 112 17.54 1.41 -5.51
C ASN A 112 17.74 -0.10 -5.76
N MET A 113 16.95 -0.71 -6.64
CA MET A 113 17.09 -2.12 -7.01
C MET A 113 18.49 -2.46 -7.58
N ILE A 114 19.10 -1.52 -8.32
CA ILE A 114 20.41 -1.72 -8.96
C ILE A 114 21.56 -1.48 -7.99
N HIS A 115 21.47 -0.48 -7.12
CA HIS A 115 22.58 0.01 -6.31
C HIS A 115 22.54 -0.42 -4.84
N ASP A 116 21.44 -1.01 -4.39
CA ASP A 116 21.35 -1.50 -3.01
C ASP A 116 22.27 -2.71 -2.79
N PRO A 117 22.78 -2.88 -1.58
CA PRO A 117 23.57 -4.06 -1.24
C PRO A 117 22.72 -5.33 -1.36
N VAL A 118 23.37 -6.49 -1.33
CA VAL A 118 22.70 -7.79 -1.35
C VAL A 118 21.65 -7.87 -0.23
N SER A 119 20.38 -7.86 -0.61
CA SER A 119 19.23 -7.91 0.29
C SER A 119 18.01 -8.42 -0.46
N ILE A 120 17.08 -9.03 0.26
CA ILE A 120 15.74 -9.38 -0.24
C ILE A 120 14.77 -8.17 -0.21
N HIS A 121 15.17 -7.06 0.40
CA HIS A 121 14.31 -5.93 0.75
C HIS A 121 13.55 -5.36 -0.45
N GLU A 122 14.27 -4.99 -1.53
CA GLU A 122 13.60 -4.43 -2.71
C GLU A 122 12.71 -5.45 -3.42
N LYS A 123 13.07 -6.73 -3.40
CA LYS A 123 12.24 -7.78 -3.99
C LYS A 123 10.97 -8.05 -3.17
N LEU A 124 11.04 -7.94 -1.85
CA LEU A 124 9.86 -7.91 -0.98
C LEU A 124 9.00 -6.66 -1.23
N THR A 125 9.63 -5.51 -1.45
CA THR A 125 8.90 -4.27 -1.79
C THR A 125 8.12 -4.44 -3.09
N VAL A 126 8.72 -5.04 -4.12
CA VAL A 126 8.01 -5.37 -5.37
C VAL A 126 6.89 -6.38 -5.14
N PHE A 127 7.14 -7.39 -4.31
CA PHE A 127 6.10 -8.35 -3.93
C PHE A 127 4.88 -7.64 -3.31
N TRP A 128 5.10 -6.76 -2.32
CA TRP A 128 4.03 -6.03 -1.66
C TRP A 128 3.34 -5.04 -2.60
N SER A 129 4.09 -4.36 -3.48
CA SER A 129 3.52 -3.48 -4.49
C SER A 129 2.63 -4.23 -5.49
N ASN A 130 2.99 -5.47 -5.86
CA ASN A 130 2.16 -6.33 -6.70
C ASN A 130 0.99 -6.94 -5.93
N HIS A 131 1.16 -7.20 -4.64
CA HIS A 131 0.11 -7.75 -3.79
C HIS A 131 -1.00 -6.73 -3.52
N PHE A 132 -0.64 -5.52 -3.14
CA PHE A 132 -1.54 -4.37 -2.97
C PHE A 132 -1.58 -3.56 -4.28
N ALA A 133 -1.87 -4.23 -5.38
CA ALA A 133 -1.79 -3.67 -6.71
C ALA A 133 -2.52 -2.32 -6.80
N THR A 134 -1.76 -1.28 -7.17
CA THR A 134 -2.28 0.02 -7.55
C THR A 134 -1.62 0.46 -8.84
N GLU A 135 -2.40 1.02 -9.76
CA GLU A 135 -1.86 1.55 -11.00
C GLU A 135 -1.61 3.06 -10.86
N MET A 136 -0.35 3.48 -10.95
CA MET A 136 0.04 4.89 -10.79
C MET A 136 -0.67 5.82 -11.76
N SER A 137 -0.97 5.35 -12.97
CA SER A 137 -1.73 6.11 -13.98
C SER A 137 -3.19 6.32 -13.58
N ALA A 138 -3.82 5.36 -12.90
CA ALA A 138 -5.18 5.46 -12.41
C ALA A 138 -5.26 6.31 -11.12
N VAL A 139 -4.25 6.25 -10.26
CA VAL A 139 -4.15 7.10 -9.05
C VAL A 139 -4.06 8.57 -9.40
N GLN A 140 -3.41 8.94 -10.51
CA GLN A 140 -3.27 10.31 -11.00
C GLN A 140 -2.74 11.32 -9.96
N ASN A 141 -1.91 10.86 -9.03
CA ASN A 141 -1.24 11.68 -8.04
C ASN A 141 0.12 11.07 -7.68
N GLY A 142 1.20 11.73 -8.10
CA GLY A 142 2.56 11.23 -7.90
C GLY A 142 2.96 11.11 -6.43
N ILE A 143 2.48 12.03 -5.56
CA ILE A 143 2.74 11.98 -4.12
C ILE A 143 2.09 10.76 -3.49
N PHE A 144 0.85 10.45 -3.83
CA PHE A 144 0.16 9.29 -3.29
C PHE A 144 0.85 7.99 -3.71
N SER A 145 1.20 7.90 -5.00
CA SER A 145 1.94 6.75 -5.54
C SER A 145 3.30 6.56 -4.85
N PHE A 146 4.03 7.65 -4.64
CA PHE A 146 5.30 7.60 -3.93
C PHE A 146 5.12 7.21 -2.46
N ASN A 147 4.16 7.82 -1.75
CA ASN A 147 3.92 7.56 -0.32
C ASN A 147 3.55 6.10 -0.08
N LEU A 148 2.70 5.51 -0.92
CA LEU A 148 2.37 4.10 -0.83
C LEU A 148 3.61 3.22 -1.04
N LEU A 149 4.39 3.48 -2.09
CA LEU A 149 5.61 2.72 -2.36
C LEU A 149 6.65 2.85 -1.24
N ALA A 150 6.85 4.06 -0.73
CA ALA A 150 7.76 4.32 0.38
C ALA A 150 7.32 3.62 1.68
N TYR A 151 6.02 3.59 1.93
CA TYR A 151 5.44 2.84 3.06
C TYR A 151 5.67 1.34 2.91
N LEU A 152 5.35 0.76 1.75
CA LEU A 152 5.54 -0.67 1.49
C LEU A 152 7.02 -1.06 1.61
N ARG A 153 7.93 -0.19 1.14
CA ARG A 153 9.36 -0.39 1.30
C ARG A 153 9.79 -0.36 2.77
N ALA A 154 9.38 0.66 3.50
CA ALA A 154 9.75 0.80 4.92
C ALA A 154 9.23 -0.35 5.79
N ASN A 155 8.14 -0.99 5.38
CA ASN A 155 7.48 -2.08 6.10
C ASN A 155 7.61 -3.43 5.39
N ALA A 156 8.56 -3.59 4.46
CA ALA A 156 8.70 -4.82 3.68
C ALA A 156 8.88 -6.08 4.54
N PHE A 157 9.50 -5.95 5.71
CA PHE A 157 9.65 -7.00 6.74
C PHE A 157 8.63 -6.86 7.89
N GLY A 158 7.64 -6.00 7.74
CA GLY A 158 6.68 -5.69 8.79
C GLY A 158 5.59 -6.73 8.98
N ASN A 159 4.64 -6.41 9.85
CA ASN A 159 3.48 -7.24 10.11
C ASN A 159 2.45 -7.05 8.98
N PHE A 160 2.02 -8.15 8.35
CA PHE A 160 1.10 -8.12 7.21
C PHE A 160 -0.29 -7.57 7.59
N LYS A 161 -0.81 -7.87 8.77
CA LYS A 161 -2.09 -7.34 9.25
C LYS A 161 -2.03 -5.81 9.41
N ASP A 162 -0.97 -5.30 10.00
CA ASP A 162 -0.81 -3.85 10.18
C ASP A 162 -0.59 -3.14 8.84
N MET A 163 0.15 -3.78 7.92
CA MET A 163 0.29 -3.30 6.56
C MET A 163 -1.07 -3.25 5.85
N THR A 164 -1.90 -4.27 5.99
CA THR A 164 -3.26 -4.29 5.43
C THR A 164 -4.12 -3.17 5.98
N ARG A 165 -4.11 -2.94 7.31
CA ARG A 165 -4.82 -1.84 7.95
C ARG A 165 -4.42 -0.47 7.38
N ARG A 166 -3.11 -0.26 7.24
CA ARG A 166 -2.58 1.00 6.73
C ARG A 166 -2.90 1.21 5.25
N VAL A 167 -2.70 0.18 4.42
CA VAL A 167 -2.95 0.24 2.97
C VAL A 167 -4.43 0.40 2.67
N SER A 168 -5.33 -0.19 3.47
CA SER A 168 -6.77 -0.05 3.29
C SER A 168 -7.26 1.41 3.38
N LEU A 169 -6.51 2.27 4.05
CA LEU A 169 -6.80 3.70 4.19
C LEU A 169 -5.83 4.58 3.39
N ASP A 170 -4.96 3.99 2.57
CA ASP A 170 -4.01 4.77 1.78
C ASP A 170 -4.71 5.54 0.66
N ALA A 171 -4.34 6.80 0.47
CA ALA A 171 -4.96 7.68 -0.53
C ALA A 171 -4.81 7.14 -1.97
N ALA A 172 -3.69 6.48 -2.29
CA ALA A 172 -3.51 5.84 -3.60
C ALA A 172 -4.48 4.66 -3.77
N MET A 173 -4.64 3.83 -2.74
CA MET A 173 -5.56 2.70 -2.75
C MET A 173 -7.01 3.17 -2.81
N LEU A 174 -7.39 4.16 -2.00
CA LEU A 174 -8.73 4.75 -2.03
C LEU A 174 -9.09 5.27 -3.42
N ARG A 175 -8.16 5.93 -4.12
CA ARG A 175 -8.40 6.36 -5.51
C ARG A 175 -8.50 5.20 -6.49
N TYR A 176 -7.57 4.27 -6.40
CA TYR A 176 -7.49 3.15 -7.34
C TYR A 176 -8.75 2.29 -7.33
N LEU A 177 -9.32 2.03 -6.15
CA LEU A 177 -10.52 1.21 -5.97
C LEU A 177 -11.81 2.03 -5.76
N ASN A 178 -11.77 3.34 -6.03
CA ASN A 178 -12.91 4.26 -5.83
C ASN A 178 -13.45 4.26 -4.38
N GLY A 179 -12.62 3.87 -3.41
CA GLY A 179 -12.95 3.93 -1.99
C GLY A 179 -13.18 5.36 -1.50
N ASN A 180 -12.54 6.35 -2.15
CA ASN A 180 -12.70 7.78 -1.87
C ASN A 180 -14.10 8.33 -2.21
N THR A 181 -14.91 7.61 -2.96
CA THR A 181 -16.30 7.95 -3.28
C THR A 181 -17.31 7.08 -2.53
N ASN A 182 -16.83 6.16 -1.69
CA ASN A 182 -17.66 5.20 -0.95
C ASN A 182 -18.43 5.90 0.18
N THR A 183 -19.76 5.90 0.10
CA THR A 183 -20.65 6.56 1.06
C THR A 183 -21.77 5.64 1.52
N LYS A 184 -22.36 5.94 2.68
CA LYS A 184 -23.52 5.18 3.21
C LYS A 184 -24.72 5.13 2.26
N LYS A 185 -24.84 6.08 1.33
CA LYS A 185 -25.91 6.10 0.32
C LYS A 185 -25.61 5.21 -0.88
N SER A 186 -24.34 4.96 -1.13
CA SER A 186 -23.85 4.15 -2.26
C SER A 186 -22.56 3.42 -1.81
N PRO A 187 -22.70 2.32 -1.04
CA PRO A 187 -21.56 1.51 -0.63
C PRO A 187 -20.85 0.91 -1.83
N ASN A 188 -19.52 0.97 -1.82
CA ASN A 188 -18.67 0.46 -2.90
C ASN A 188 -18.27 -1.00 -2.64
N GLU A 189 -19.01 -1.93 -3.23
CA GLU A 189 -18.75 -3.37 -3.10
C GLU A 189 -17.43 -3.80 -3.74
N ASN A 190 -16.98 -3.10 -4.80
CA ASN A 190 -15.73 -3.44 -5.46
C ASN A 190 -14.55 -3.42 -4.47
N TYR A 191 -14.43 -2.35 -3.67
CA TYR A 191 -13.36 -2.29 -2.68
C TYR A 191 -13.52 -3.35 -1.57
N GLY A 192 -14.74 -3.57 -1.10
CA GLY A 192 -15.03 -4.64 -0.14
C GLY A 192 -14.65 -6.04 -0.64
N ARG A 193 -14.84 -6.27 -1.94
CA ARG A 193 -14.46 -7.51 -2.62
C ARG A 193 -12.94 -7.65 -2.74
N GLU A 194 -12.27 -6.64 -3.29
CA GLU A 194 -10.82 -6.66 -3.52
C GLU A 194 -10.03 -6.84 -2.21
N LEU A 195 -10.50 -6.22 -1.13
CA LEU A 195 -9.88 -6.37 0.19
C LEU A 195 -9.88 -7.84 0.64
N GLN A 196 -10.96 -8.56 0.41
CA GLN A 196 -11.08 -9.97 0.77
C GLN A 196 -10.41 -10.88 -0.27
N GLU A 197 -10.72 -10.69 -1.54
CA GLU A 197 -10.31 -11.59 -2.63
C GLU A 197 -8.83 -11.49 -2.97
N LEU A 198 -8.28 -10.27 -3.12
CA LEU A 198 -6.91 -10.08 -3.60
C LEU A 198 -5.92 -9.79 -2.49
N PHE A 199 -6.36 -9.09 -1.44
CA PHE A 199 -5.42 -8.54 -0.46
C PHE A 199 -5.32 -9.34 0.84
N THR A 200 -6.32 -10.19 1.16
CA THR A 200 -6.30 -10.89 2.46
C THR A 200 -6.56 -12.38 2.36
N ILE A 201 -7.81 -12.81 2.31
CA ILE A 201 -8.19 -14.22 2.50
C ILE A 201 -8.14 -15.05 1.22
N GLY A 202 -8.23 -14.38 0.06
CA GLY A 202 -8.36 -15.06 -1.24
C GLY A 202 -9.78 -15.58 -1.51
N LYS A 203 -10.10 -15.76 -2.79
CA LYS A 203 -11.46 -16.13 -3.22
C LYS A 203 -11.85 -17.54 -2.79
N GLY A 204 -10.94 -18.49 -2.89
CA GLY A 204 -11.26 -19.90 -2.73
C GLY A 204 -12.18 -20.46 -3.84
N PRO A 205 -12.47 -21.75 -3.83
CA PRO A 205 -13.48 -22.36 -4.71
C PRO A 205 -14.88 -21.77 -4.50
N GLU A 206 -15.59 -21.56 -5.59
CA GLU A 206 -17.02 -21.20 -5.58
C GLU A 206 -17.86 -22.44 -5.32
N ILE A 207 -18.80 -22.37 -4.38
CA ILE A 207 -19.72 -23.44 -4.01
C ILE A 207 -21.05 -23.26 -4.72
N SER A 208 -21.53 -22.02 -4.76
CA SER A 208 -22.70 -21.58 -5.50
C SER A 208 -22.50 -20.10 -5.89
N GLN A 209 -23.37 -19.57 -6.73
CA GLN A 209 -23.24 -18.20 -7.22
C GLN A 209 -23.06 -17.20 -6.07
N GLY A 210 -21.90 -16.56 -6.00
CA GLY A 210 -21.54 -15.57 -4.98
C GLY A 210 -21.25 -16.14 -3.59
N ASP A 211 -21.19 -17.48 -3.43
CA ASP A 211 -20.80 -18.16 -2.19
C ASP A 211 -19.49 -18.92 -2.40
N TYR A 212 -18.41 -18.37 -1.89
CA TYR A 212 -17.07 -18.96 -1.94
C TYR A 212 -16.73 -19.65 -0.63
N THR A 213 -15.72 -20.51 -0.65
CA THR A 213 -15.27 -21.20 0.57
C THR A 213 -14.69 -20.25 1.62
N THR A 214 -14.32 -19.03 1.25
CA THR A 214 -13.68 -18.06 2.12
C THR A 214 -14.56 -16.89 2.51
N TYR A 215 -15.44 -16.42 1.64
CA TYR A 215 -16.41 -15.34 1.90
C TYR A 215 -17.64 -15.49 0.99
N THR A 216 -18.67 -14.68 1.22
CA THR A 216 -19.90 -14.60 0.42
C THR A 216 -20.16 -13.18 -0.06
N GLU A 217 -21.16 -12.98 -0.95
CA GLU A 217 -21.62 -11.64 -1.36
C GLU A 217 -22.14 -10.82 -0.15
N GLN A 218 -22.72 -11.46 0.86
CA GLN A 218 -23.11 -10.79 2.10
C GLN A 218 -21.89 -10.14 2.78
N ASP A 219 -20.74 -10.83 2.77
CA ASP A 219 -19.50 -10.33 3.37
C ASP A 219 -18.93 -9.16 2.59
N VAL A 220 -19.06 -9.19 1.26
CA VAL A 220 -18.68 -8.07 0.39
C VAL A 220 -19.50 -6.82 0.71
N GLN A 221 -20.83 -6.98 0.84
CA GLN A 221 -21.73 -5.88 1.17
C GLN A 221 -21.47 -5.32 2.58
N ALA A 222 -21.21 -6.18 3.55
CA ALA A 222 -20.86 -5.78 4.91
C ALA A 222 -19.53 -5.00 4.93
N ALA A 223 -18.51 -5.50 4.23
CA ALA A 223 -17.21 -4.83 4.09
C ALA A 223 -17.33 -3.47 3.38
N ALA A 224 -18.17 -3.37 2.32
CA ALA A 224 -18.43 -2.11 1.64
C ALA A 224 -18.97 -1.03 2.59
N LYS A 225 -19.88 -1.40 3.51
CA LYS A 225 -20.42 -0.49 4.53
C LYS A 225 -19.37 -0.07 5.57
N VAL A 226 -18.51 -1.00 6.01
CA VAL A 226 -17.38 -0.69 6.91
C VAL A 226 -16.44 0.34 6.28
N LEU A 227 -16.20 0.22 4.97
CA LEU A 227 -15.28 1.08 4.22
C LEU A 227 -15.88 2.45 3.80
N THR A 228 -17.11 2.77 4.22
CA THR A 228 -17.73 4.07 3.89
C THR A 228 -17.11 5.24 4.65
N GLY A 229 -17.16 6.43 4.08
CA GLY A 229 -16.76 7.68 4.73
C GLY A 229 -15.29 8.07 4.58
N TRP A 230 -14.45 7.19 4.06
CA TRP A 230 -13.04 7.48 3.82
C TRP A 230 -12.84 8.23 2.50
N ARG A 231 -11.97 9.24 2.52
CA ARG A 231 -11.62 10.02 1.34
C ARG A 231 -10.13 10.26 1.26
N ASP A 232 -9.61 10.32 0.04
CA ASP A 232 -8.32 10.91 -0.18
C ASP A 232 -8.40 12.43 -0.03
N PHE A 233 -7.39 13.00 0.58
CA PHE A 233 -7.22 14.43 0.67
C PHE A 233 -6.26 14.86 -0.45
N GLY A 234 -6.84 15.19 -1.61
CA GLY A 234 -6.07 15.57 -2.78
C GLY A 234 -5.42 16.94 -2.63
N THR A 235 -4.37 17.18 -3.41
CA THR A 235 -3.67 18.45 -3.44
C THR A 235 -4.55 19.63 -3.85
N ARG A 236 -5.68 19.39 -4.52
CA ARG A 236 -6.70 20.43 -4.78
C ARG A 236 -7.43 20.88 -3.52
N ASP A 237 -7.42 20.04 -2.48
CA ASP A 237 -8.09 20.31 -1.22
C ASP A 237 -7.10 20.82 -0.15
N LEU A 238 -5.79 20.77 -0.42
CA LEU A 238 -4.73 21.37 0.39
C LEU A 238 -4.53 22.85 0.00
N VAL A 239 -5.61 23.60 -0.14
CA VAL A 239 -5.53 25.06 -0.18
C VAL A 239 -5.30 25.51 1.26
N PHE A 240 -4.05 25.52 1.68
CA PHE A 240 -3.68 26.27 2.87
C PHE A 240 -3.62 27.73 2.47
N THR A 241 -4.68 28.46 2.76
CA THR A 241 -4.53 29.91 2.81
C THR A 241 -3.60 30.24 3.97
N THR A 242 -2.65 31.11 3.73
CA THR A 242 -1.79 31.77 4.74
C THR A 242 -2.62 32.68 5.66
N GLY A 243 -3.77 32.28 6.04
CA GLY A 243 -4.71 32.96 6.91
C GLY A 243 -5.83 32.00 7.20
N ASP A 244 -5.87 31.55 8.32
CA ASP A 244 -6.90 31.00 9.20
C ASP A 244 -8.31 30.62 8.64
N ARG A 245 -8.52 30.54 7.33
CA ARG A 245 -9.81 30.14 6.73
C ARG A 245 -9.63 29.04 5.72
N ASP A 246 -10.21 27.88 6.02
CA ASP A 246 -10.60 26.94 4.98
C ASP A 246 -11.70 27.60 4.14
N LEU A 247 -11.44 27.81 2.84
CA LEU A 247 -12.41 28.40 1.92
C LEU A 247 -13.58 27.44 1.59
N ARG A 248 -13.65 26.30 2.26
CA ARG A 248 -14.77 25.37 2.23
C ARG A 248 -15.65 25.60 3.46
N ASP A 249 -16.55 26.56 3.34
CA ASP A 249 -17.74 26.74 4.19
C ASP A 249 -17.66 26.18 5.62
N ASN A 250 -16.98 26.87 6.53
CA ASN A 250 -17.02 26.65 7.99
C ASN A 250 -16.66 25.27 8.54
N GLU A 251 -16.04 24.38 7.75
CA GLU A 251 -15.52 23.13 8.26
C GLU A 251 -14.24 23.37 9.10
N PRO A 252 -13.95 22.52 10.11
CA PRO A 252 -12.76 22.68 10.94
C PRO A 252 -11.49 22.74 10.09
N LYS A 253 -10.62 23.70 10.41
CA LYS A 253 -9.44 24.16 9.65
C LYS A 253 -8.44 23.07 9.26
N THR A 254 -8.50 21.90 9.84
CA THR A 254 -7.75 20.68 9.51
C THR A 254 -8.63 19.49 9.77
N PRO A 255 -9.09 18.77 8.74
CA PRO A 255 -9.65 17.45 9.00
C PRO A 255 -8.61 16.64 9.76
N PRO A 256 -8.99 15.83 10.75
CA PRO A 256 -8.05 14.98 11.44
C PRO A 256 -7.40 14.03 10.42
N MET A 257 -6.20 14.37 10.01
CA MET A 257 -5.36 13.49 9.21
C MET A 257 -4.84 12.41 10.14
N PHE A 258 -4.99 11.16 9.77
CA PHE A 258 -4.39 10.08 10.54
C PHE A 258 -2.87 10.17 10.39
N ALA A 259 -2.14 10.15 11.50
CA ALA A 259 -0.68 10.23 11.48
C ALA A 259 -0.03 9.23 10.52
N ASP A 260 -0.64 8.04 10.40
CA ASP A 260 -0.18 6.97 9.53
C ASP A 260 -0.64 7.11 8.06
N ASN A 261 -1.63 7.97 7.78
CA ASN A 261 -2.23 8.19 6.46
C ASN A 261 -2.40 9.69 6.18
N PRO A 262 -1.32 10.41 5.90
CA PRO A 262 -1.32 11.89 5.88
C PRO A 262 -2.23 12.50 4.79
N ASN A 263 -2.61 11.73 3.79
CA ASN A 263 -3.45 12.18 2.68
C ASN A 263 -4.85 11.57 2.71
N THR A 264 -5.30 11.11 3.87
CA THR A 264 -6.62 10.49 4.05
C THR A 264 -7.40 11.17 5.15
N VAL A 265 -8.70 11.38 4.90
CA VAL A 265 -9.64 11.96 5.85
C VAL A 265 -10.86 11.06 5.99
N PHE A 266 -11.53 11.16 7.14
CA PHE A 266 -12.80 10.48 7.40
C PHE A 266 -13.94 11.49 7.50
N VAL A 267 -14.95 11.32 6.65
CA VAL A 267 -16.14 12.15 6.62
C VAL A 267 -17.28 11.41 7.32
N ALA A 268 -17.47 11.68 8.61
CA ALA A 268 -18.42 10.96 9.46
C ALA A 268 -19.86 10.92 8.91
N ASN A 269 -20.32 11.99 8.27
CA ASN A 269 -21.65 12.06 7.66
C ASN A 269 -21.83 11.11 6.47
N ASN A 270 -20.75 10.64 5.87
CA ASN A 270 -20.76 9.67 4.76
C ASN A 270 -20.60 8.22 5.24
N HIS A 271 -20.32 8.01 6.52
CA HIS A 271 -20.14 6.67 7.08
C HIS A 271 -21.47 5.99 7.41
N ASP A 272 -21.55 4.69 7.14
CA ASP A 272 -22.67 3.85 7.55
C ASP A 272 -22.50 3.43 9.02
N THR A 273 -23.37 3.92 9.88
CA THR A 273 -23.35 3.65 11.32
C THR A 273 -24.28 2.51 11.74
N THR A 274 -24.83 1.74 10.79
CA THR A 274 -25.60 0.54 11.10
C THR A 274 -24.70 -0.65 11.43
N ASP A 275 -25.24 -1.65 12.11
CA ASP A 275 -24.53 -2.92 12.33
C ASP A 275 -24.23 -3.61 11.01
N LYS A 276 -23.04 -4.21 10.87
CA LYS A 276 -22.60 -4.95 9.69
C LYS A 276 -22.57 -6.44 10.01
N GLN A 277 -23.52 -7.17 9.46
CA GLN A 277 -23.66 -8.61 9.64
C GLN A 277 -22.85 -9.34 8.58
N PHE A 278 -21.83 -10.07 8.99
CA PHE A 278 -21.06 -11.00 8.16
C PHE A 278 -21.71 -12.39 8.15
N SER A 279 -21.36 -13.21 7.17
CA SER A 279 -21.92 -14.54 6.96
C SER A 279 -21.34 -15.61 7.91
N GLN A 280 -21.81 -16.83 7.73
CA GLN A 280 -21.27 -18.03 8.41
C GLN A 280 -19.78 -18.28 8.12
N ARG A 281 -19.21 -17.70 7.03
CA ARG A 281 -17.77 -17.79 6.72
C ARG A 281 -16.95 -17.08 7.78
N TYR A 282 -17.50 -16.04 8.37
CA TYR A 282 -16.94 -15.30 9.50
C TYR A 282 -17.75 -15.54 10.80
N GLN A 283 -18.24 -16.76 11.01
CA GLN A 283 -19.00 -17.20 12.20
C GLN A 283 -20.20 -16.29 12.54
N ASN A 284 -20.84 -15.71 11.54
CA ASN A 284 -21.95 -14.77 11.71
C ASN A 284 -21.59 -13.55 12.55
N LYS A 285 -20.31 -13.09 12.49
CA LYS A 285 -19.83 -11.93 13.23
C LYS A 285 -20.63 -10.69 12.88
N VAL A 286 -21.00 -9.93 13.90
CA VAL A 286 -21.61 -8.59 13.77
C VAL A 286 -20.60 -7.55 14.21
N ILE A 287 -20.19 -6.68 13.31
CA ILE A 287 -19.43 -5.49 13.63
C ILE A 287 -20.43 -4.39 13.94
N LYS A 288 -20.43 -3.92 15.19
CA LYS A 288 -21.34 -2.88 15.64
C LYS A 288 -21.04 -1.55 14.96
N GLY A 289 -22.08 -0.89 14.49
CA GLY A 289 -21.96 0.45 13.94
C GLY A 289 -21.48 1.47 14.97
N ARG A 290 -20.53 2.31 14.54
CA ARG A 290 -19.88 3.31 15.40
C ARG A 290 -19.98 4.69 14.78
N THR A 291 -19.87 5.71 15.62
CA THR A 291 -19.91 7.11 15.22
C THR A 291 -18.57 7.80 15.49
N GLY A 292 -18.35 8.95 14.86
CA GLY A 292 -17.16 9.75 15.06
C GLY A 292 -15.94 9.25 14.29
N VAL A 293 -14.86 10.01 14.34
CA VAL A 293 -13.63 9.81 13.55
C VAL A 293 -12.99 8.44 13.82
N ASN A 294 -12.94 8.03 15.07
CA ASN A 294 -12.36 6.74 15.44
C ASN A 294 -13.30 5.56 15.14
N GLY A 295 -14.62 5.81 15.04
CA GLY A 295 -15.60 4.76 14.82
C GLY A 295 -15.35 3.98 13.53
N GLY A 296 -15.18 4.65 12.41
CA GLY A 296 -14.88 4.01 11.12
C GLY A 296 -13.52 3.28 11.12
N LYS A 297 -12.52 3.81 11.83
CA LYS A 297 -11.22 3.15 11.98
C LYS A 297 -11.35 1.87 12.83
N ASP A 298 -12.07 1.93 13.93
CA ASP A 298 -12.26 0.79 14.83
C ASP A 298 -13.06 -0.33 14.14
N GLU A 299 -14.09 0.01 13.35
CA GLU A 299 -14.83 -0.95 12.55
C GLU A 299 -13.95 -1.63 11.49
N LEU A 300 -13.14 -0.86 10.77
CA LEU A 300 -12.18 -1.39 9.81
C LEU A 300 -11.18 -2.35 10.48
N TYR A 301 -10.64 -1.96 11.64
CA TYR A 301 -9.66 -2.77 12.35
C TYR A 301 -10.27 -4.06 12.87
N GLU A 302 -11.51 -3.99 13.38
CA GLU A 302 -12.26 -5.19 13.80
C GLU A 302 -12.55 -6.12 12.61
N MET A 303 -12.89 -5.57 11.44
CA MET A 303 -13.08 -6.37 10.21
C MET A 303 -11.78 -7.05 9.77
N ILE A 304 -10.66 -6.32 9.77
CA ILE A 304 -9.36 -6.89 9.40
C ILE A 304 -8.94 -7.96 10.41
N ASP A 305 -9.17 -7.75 11.70
CA ASP A 305 -8.88 -8.75 12.73
C ASP A 305 -9.69 -10.04 12.48
N MET A 306 -10.98 -9.93 12.23
CA MET A 306 -11.86 -11.04 11.88
C MET A 306 -11.37 -11.83 10.65
N ILE A 307 -10.92 -11.12 9.59
CA ILE A 307 -10.36 -11.75 8.39
C ILE A 307 -9.05 -12.47 8.72
N PHE A 308 -8.20 -11.89 9.54
CA PHE A 308 -6.90 -12.46 9.91
C PHE A 308 -6.98 -13.59 10.94
N GLU A 309 -8.10 -13.78 11.61
CA GLU A 309 -8.40 -14.96 12.42
C GLU A 309 -8.65 -16.22 11.56
N GLN A 310 -8.93 -16.05 10.25
CA GLN A 310 -9.14 -17.16 9.34
C GLN A 310 -7.81 -17.77 8.87
N ASN A 311 -7.63 -19.08 9.05
CA ASN A 311 -6.43 -19.79 8.58
C ASN A 311 -6.20 -19.61 7.07
N ALA A 312 -7.25 -19.44 6.28
CA ALA A 312 -7.18 -19.19 4.84
C ALA A 312 -6.32 -17.95 4.51
N THR A 313 -6.38 -16.90 5.32
CA THR A 313 -5.56 -15.68 5.13
C THR A 313 -4.06 -16.00 5.19
N ALA A 314 -3.64 -16.77 6.19
CA ALA A 314 -2.23 -17.18 6.31
C ALA A 314 -1.81 -18.08 5.13
N HIS A 315 -2.64 -19.04 4.74
CA HIS A 315 -2.35 -19.91 3.60
C HIS A 315 -2.24 -19.13 2.30
N TYR A 316 -3.12 -18.16 2.08
CA TYR A 316 -3.13 -17.33 0.88
C TYR A 316 -1.83 -16.53 0.72
N ILE A 317 -1.44 -15.78 1.76
CA ILE A 317 -0.24 -14.95 1.67
C ILE A 317 1.05 -15.75 1.63
N VAL A 318 1.15 -16.83 2.42
CA VAL A 318 2.31 -17.73 2.41
C VAL A 318 2.45 -18.43 1.06
N GLY A 319 1.33 -18.87 0.46
CA GLY A 319 1.31 -19.43 -0.88
C GLY A 319 1.80 -18.45 -1.96
N LYS A 320 1.41 -17.16 -1.86
CA LYS A 320 1.90 -16.09 -2.78
C LYS A 320 3.40 -15.86 -2.59
N LEU A 321 3.90 -15.79 -1.34
CA LEU A 321 5.33 -15.64 -1.04
C LEU A 321 6.13 -16.84 -1.55
N TYR A 322 5.63 -18.05 -1.33
CA TYR A 322 6.30 -19.26 -1.83
C TYR A 322 6.42 -19.24 -3.35
N ARG A 323 5.34 -18.94 -4.07
CA ARG A 323 5.37 -18.82 -5.54
C ARG A 323 6.33 -17.73 -6.01
N TRP A 324 6.42 -16.62 -5.30
CA TRP A 324 7.29 -15.50 -5.66
C TRP A 324 8.78 -15.83 -5.49
N PHE A 325 9.15 -16.45 -4.38
CA PHE A 325 10.57 -16.67 -4.04
C PHE A 325 11.08 -18.06 -4.40
N VAL A 326 10.22 -19.08 -4.37
CA VAL A 326 10.68 -20.49 -4.46
C VAL A 326 10.25 -21.13 -5.77
N ASN A 327 8.97 -21.31 -6.01
CA ASN A 327 8.48 -22.03 -7.19
C ASN A 327 7.14 -21.45 -7.67
N SER A 328 7.12 -20.94 -8.90
CA SER A 328 5.94 -20.34 -9.51
C SER A 328 4.87 -21.34 -9.97
N TYR A 329 5.19 -22.64 -9.98
CA TYR A 329 4.32 -23.71 -10.50
C TYR A 329 3.61 -24.54 -9.40
N VAL A 330 3.50 -24.04 -8.19
CA VAL A 330 2.84 -24.72 -7.06
C VAL A 330 1.53 -24.04 -6.70
#